data_a015882ad84a29e1dc50bbfaec5eb8e7
#
_entry.id   a015882ad84a29e1dc50bbfaec5eb8e7
#
_cell.length_a   1.000
_cell.length_b   1.000
_cell.length_c   1.000
_cell.angle_alpha   90.00
_cell.angle_beta   90.00
_cell.angle_gamma   90.00
#
_symmetry.space_group_name_H-M   'P 1'
#
loop_
_entity.id
_entity.type
_entity.pdbx_description
1 polymer ?
#
loop_
_entity_poly.entity_id
_entity_poly.type
_entity_poly.pdbx_seq_one_letter_code
_entity_poly.pdbx_strand_id
1 'polypeptide(L)'
;MIQAALGIIDKMRIEVYETNDYKKTPKKTIFVQLNPEKYSLKHNVMFCDGQPMGASSNNLSFNRIEGEEVTFDFIFDSSGVVPPGKIKDGKGEMSLLDKAGDVLDALSPAIVNPFAEVKSVEDDVEAFKDLTIGYNGTTHQTAYLQILWGGFKLQCRMKSMDIEYTVFNKNGRPIRAKIKCVFKATATHQIMVAQQNKTSPDLTHLRTVTMNDKLALMAENIYENPSYYIDVAQTNQLLSFRKIETGQNISFPPIK
;
A
#
# COMPACT_ATOMS: atom_id res chain seq x y z
N MET A 1 -9.33 -25.53 -1.99
CA MET A 1 -8.89 -26.71 -1.21
C MET A 1 -8.14 -27.76 -2.06
N ILE A 2 -8.40 -27.92 -3.36
CA ILE A 2 -7.71 -28.92 -4.23
C ILE A 2 -6.23 -28.58 -4.48
N GLN A 3 -5.83 -27.30 -4.48
CA GLN A 3 -4.44 -26.87 -4.73
C GLN A 3 -3.47 -27.26 -3.60
N ALA A 4 -3.93 -27.24 -2.35
CA ALA A 4 -3.09 -27.64 -1.20
C ALA A 4 -2.76 -29.15 -1.20
N ALA A 5 -3.64 -29.97 -1.77
CA ALA A 5 -3.45 -31.41 -1.86
C ALA A 5 -2.39 -31.81 -2.91
N LEU A 6 -2.09 -30.95 -3.88
CA LEU A 6 -1.10 -31.17 -4.94
C LEU A 6 0.28 -30.57 -4.63
N GLY A 7 0.49 -29.97 -3.44
CA GLY A 7 1.76 -29.34 -3.06
C GLY A 7 2.12 -28.12 -3.92
N ILE A 8 1.15 -27.53 -4.63
CA ILE A 8 1.37 -26.36 -5.49
C ILE A 8 1.45 -25.11 -4.62
N ILE A 9 2.62 -24.50 -4.56
CA ILE A 9 2.86 -23.27 -3.82
C ILE A 9 2.27 -22.08 -4.61
N ASP A 10 1.45 -21.28 -3.93
CA ASP A 10 0.93 -20.05 -4.51
C ASP A 10 2.06 -18.99 -4.55
N LYS A 11 2.49 -18.61 -5.76
CA LYS A 11 3.58 -17.65 -5.95
C LYS A 11 3.06 -16.23 -5.71
N MET A 12 3.88 -15.42 -5.04
CA MET A 12 3.65 -13.99 -4.92
C MET A 12 3.66 -13.37 -6.31
N ARG A 13 2.71 -12.47 -6.55
CA ARG A 13 2.63 -11.68 -7.79
C ARG A 13 2.58 -10.20 -7.49
N ILE A 14 3.22 -9.42 -8.35
CA ILE A 14 3.24 -7.96 -8.30
C ILE A 14 2.58 -7.48 -9.59
N GLU A 15 1.42 -6.88 -9.47
CA GLU A 15 0.70 -6.28 -10.57
C GLU A 15 1.11 -4.82 -10.72
N VAL A 16 1.45 -4.41 -11.94
CA VAL A 16 1.97 -3.08 -12.28
C VAL A 16 0.88 -2.28 -12.98
N TYR A 17 0.56 -1.10 -12.45
CA TYR A 17 -0.46 -0.18 -12.97
C TYR A 17 0.15 1.17 -13.33
N GLU A 18 -0.39 1.82 -14.34
CA GLU A 18 0.01 3.19 -14.74
C GLU A 18 -0.71 4.27 -13.91
N THR A 19 -1.87 3.93 -13.34
CA THR A 19 -2.72 4.85 -12.57
C THR A 19 -3.09 4.25 -11.23
N ASN A 20 -3.52 5.09 -10.28
CA ASN A 20 -4.01 4.67 -8.96
C ASN A 20 -5.40 3.97 -9.01
N ASP A 21 -5.77 3.41 -10.15
CA ASP A 21 -7.01 2.67 -10.33
C ASP A 21 -6.74 1.17 -10.49
N TYR A 22 -6.67 0.49 -9.36
CA TYR A 22 -6.39 -0.94 -9.28
C TYR A 22 -7.56 -1.84 -9.71
N LYS A 23 -8.67 -1.25 -10.17
CA LYS A 23 -9.79 -2.00 -10.76
C LYS A 23 -9.58 -2.28 -12.24
N LYS A 24 -8.73 -1.48 -12.89
CA LYS A 24 -8.36 -1.67 -14.29
C LYS A 24 -7.47 -2.89 -14.47
N THR A 25 -7.28 -3.29 -15.72
CA THR A 25 -6.31 -4.35 -16.06
C THR A 25 -4.90 -3.82 -15.82
N PRO A 26 -4.04 -4.53 -15.06
CA PRO A 26 -2.65 -4.15 -14.89
C PRO A 26 -1.92 -4.14 -16.24
N LYS A 27 -0.93 -3.29 -16.39
CA LYS A 27 -0.07 -3.27 -17.57
C LYS A 27 0.75 -4.55 -17.68
N LYS A 28 1.34 -4.96 -16.58
CA LYS A 28 2.12 -6.20 -16.45
C LYS A 28 1.91 -6.85 -15.10
N THR A 29 2.09 -8.16 -15.05
CA THR A 29 2.11 -8.94 -13.82
C THR A 29 3.44 -9.68 -13.70
N ILE A 30 4.15 -9.44 -12.61
CA ILE A 30 5.44 -10.06 -12.29
C ILE A 30 5.18 -11.19 -11.29
N PHE A 31 5.56 -12.41 -11.64
CA PHE A 31 5.60 -13.54 -10.71
C PHE A 31 7.01 -13.67 -10.16
N VAL A 32 7.16 -13.60 -8.85
CA VAL A 32 8.47 -13.76 -8.21
C VAL A 32 9.02 -15.14 -8.46
N GLN A 33 10.33 -15.24 -8.64
CA GLN A 33 11.01 -16.51 -8.87
C GLN A 33 10.92 -17.40 -7.63
N LEU A 34 11.26 -16.87 -6.47
CA LEU A 34 11.11 -17.49 -5.16
C LEU A 34 10.23 -16.60 -4.27
N ASN A 35 9.30 -17.20 -3.54
CA ASN A 35 8.54 -16.47 -2.54
C ASN A 35 9.46 -15.98 -1.44
N PRO A 36 9.28 -14.74 -0.93
CA PRO A 36 10.06 -14.23 0.18
C PRO A 36 9.86 -15.11 1.42
N GLU A 37 10.93 -15.35 2.16
CA GLU A 37 10.89 -16.12 3.41
C GLU A 37 10.18 -15.36 4.53
N LYS A 38 10.30 -14.03 4.51
CA LYS A 38 9.74 -13.12 5.52
C LYS A 38 9.36 -11.79 4.90
N TYR A 39 8.50 -11.08 5.58
CA TYR A 39 8.26 -9.67 5.33
C TYR A 39 8.13 -8.92 6.65
N SER A 40 8.44 -7.64 6.65
CA SER A 40 8.28 -6.77 7.80
C SER A 40 7.31 -5.65 7.49
N LEU A 41 6.46 -5.33 8.46
CA LEU A 41 5.51 -4.22 8.44
C LEU A 41 6.02 -3.13 9.37
N LYS A 42 6.06 -1.91 8.89
CA LYS A 42 6.46 -0.75 9.68
C LYS A 42 5.37 0.31 9.64
N HIS A 43 4.86 0.64 10.82
CA HIS A 43 3.90 1.71 11.02
C HIS A 43 4.61 2.90 11.66
N ASN A 44 4.53 4.07 11.05
CA ASN A 44 5.14 5.29 11.57
C ASN A 44 4.05 6.30 11.96
N VAL A 45 4.15 6.82 13.18
CA VAL A 45 3.38 7.96 13.65
C VAL A 45 4.29 9.16 13.70
N MET A 46 3.91 10.24 13.04
CA MET A 46 4.64 11.49 13.04
C MET A 46 4.06 12.41 14.11
N PHE A 47 4.95 12.95 14.94
CA PHE A 47 4.63 13.96 15.93
C PHE A 47 5.32 15.28 15.57
N CYS A 48 4.69 16.39 15.88
CA CYS A 48 5.34 17.68 15.87
C CYS A 48 6.06 17.88 17.21
N ASP A 49 7.36 18.10 17.15
CA ASP A 49 8.20 18.37 18.31
C ASP A 49 8.21 19.89 18.53
N GLY A 50 7.20 20.38 19.24
CA GLY A 50 7.13 21.79 19.66
C GLY A 50 7.92 21.98 20.95
N GLN A 51 9.17 22.44 20.85
CA GLN A 51 9.99 22.75 22.01
C GLN A 51 9.92 24.26 22.30
N PRO A 52 9.08 24.71 23.25
CA PRO A 52 9.12 26.10 23.69
C PRO A 52 10.43 26.38 24.41
N MET A 53 11.04 27.54 24.16
CA MET A 53 12.28 27.95 24.84
C MET A 53 12.07 27.95 26.36
N GLY A 54 12.92 27.18 27.09
CA GLY A 54 12.88 27.10 28.55
C GLY A 54 11.96 26.01 29.12
N ALA A 55 11.35 25.16 28.33
CA ALA A 55 10.60 24.01 28.81
C ALA A 55 11.51 22.83 29.12
N SER A 56 11.29 22.19 30.27
CA SER A 56 12.01 21.01 30.73
C SER A 56 11.46 19.69 30.15
N SER A 57 10.39 19.73 29.35
CA SER A 57 9.78 18.55 28.71
C SER A 57 9.22 18.90 27.33
N ASN A 58 9.35 17.96 26.39
CA ASN A 58 8.77 18.07 25.05
C ASN A 58 7.28 17.77 25.10
N ASN A 59 6.47 18.65 24.52
CA ASN A 59 5.07 18.37 24.26
C ASN A 59 4.94 17.82 22.85
N LEU A 60 4.73 16.48 22.73
CA LEU A 60 4.53 15.81 21.46
C LEU A 60 3.07 15.99 21.02
N SER A 61 2.84 16.84 20.03
CA SER A 61 1.53 16.93 19.38
C SER A 61 1.46 16.00 18.18
N PHE A 62 0.35 15.27 18.05
CA PHE A 62 0.10 14.39 16.93
C PHE A 62 0.06 15.20 15.63
N ASN A 63 0.80 14.74 14.61
CA ASN A 63 0.77 15.32 13.26
C ASN A 63 -0.06 14.42 12.33
N ARG A 64 0.45 13.22 12.04
CA ARG A 64 -0.19 12.28 11.11
C ARG A 64 0.33 10.85 11.31
N ILE A 65 -0.48 9.89 10.88
CA ILE A 65 -0.04 8.51 10.67
C ILE A 65 0.46 8.39 9.25
N GLU A 66 1.70 7.92 9.07
CA GLU A 66 2.22 7.63 7.74
C GLU A 66 1.63 6.34 7.17
N GLY A 67 1.62 6.24 5.83
CA GLY A 67 1.26 5.00 5.18
C GLY A 67 2.21 3.87 5.59
N GLU A 68 1.64 2.69 5.78
CA GLU A 68 2.36 1.47 6.13
C GLU A 68 3.51 1.20 5.15
N GLU A 69 4.68 0.84 5.68
CA GLU A 69 5.83 0.42 4.89
C GLU A 69 6.01 -1.10 5.04
N VAL A 70 6.14 -1.77 3.91
CA VAL A 70 6.33 -3.22 3.85
C VAL A 70 7.66 -3.50 3.17
N THR A 71 8.49 -4.32 3.81
CA THR A 71 9.78 -4.73 3.26
C THR A 71 9.74 -6.20 2.91
N PHE A 72 10.16 -6.52 1.68
CA PHE A 72 10.37 -7.87 1.19
C PHE A 72 11.81 -8.06 0.73
N ASP A 73 12.35 -9.27 0.95
CA ASP A 73 13.63 -9.71 0.43
C ASP A 73 13.38 -10.71 -0.72
N PHE A 74 13.69 -10.32 -1.96
CA PHE A 74 13.56 -11.16 -3.14
C PHE A 74 14.91 -11.77 -3.52
N ILE A 75 14.87 -12.99 -4.05
CA ILE A 75 16.05 -13.67 -4.59
C ILE A 75 15.81 -13.91 -6.08
N PHE A 76 16.75 -13.45 -6.89
CA PHE A 76 16.84 -13.74 -8.31
C PHE A 76 18.01 -14.69 -8.53
N ASP A 77 17.79 -15.79 -9.24
CA ASP A 77 18.79 -16.82 -9.45
C ASP A 77 18.74 -17.30 -10.91
N SER A 78 19.82 -17.10 -11.62
CA SER A 78 20.00 -17.53 -13.01
C SER A 78 20.92 -18.75 -13.13
N SER A 79 21.15 -19.51 -12.02
CA SER A 79 21.97 -20.72 -12.02
C SER A 79 21.38 -21.89 -12.83
N GLY A 80 20.11 -21.81 -13.22
CA GLY A 80 19.37 -22.86 -13.90
C GLY A 80 18.77 -23.92 -12.96
N VAL A 81 19.01 -23.84 -11.65
CA VAL A 81 18.42 -24.73 -10.65
C VAL A 81 16.99 -24.32 -10.30
N VAL A 82 16.73 -23.02 -10.34
CA VAL A 82 15.41 -22.44 -10.02
C VAL A 82 14.77 -21.94 -11.32
N PRO A 83 13.49 -22.26 -11.59
CA PRO A 83 12.81 -21.74 -12.77
C PRO A 83 12.80 -20.21 -12.77
N PRO A 84 12.97 -19.56 -13.94
CA PRO A 84 13.01 -18.10 -14.02
C PRO A 84 11.67 -17.50 -13.57
N GLY A 85 11.74 -16.28 -13.05
CA GLY A 85 10.55 -15.47 -12.81
C GLY A 85 9.79 -15.20 -14.11
N LYS A 86 8.46 -15.09 -14.06
CA LYS A 86 7.64 -14.85 -15.25
C LYS A 86 7.04 -13.45 -15.21
N ILE A 87 7.13 -12.74 -16.32
CA ILE A 87 6.45 -11.46 -16.54
C ILE A 87 5.38 -11.70 -17.60
N LYS A 88 4.14 -11.39 -17.27
CA LYS A 88 3.00 -11.52 -18.19
C LYS A 88 2.33 -10.18 -18.42
N ASP A 89 1.77 -9.98 -19.61
CA ASP A 89 0.97 -8.82 -19.92
C ASP A 89 -0.45 -8.97 -19.34
N GLY A 90 -0.98 -7.90 -18.78
CA GLY A 90 -2.32 -7.88 -18.21
C GLY A 90 -2.46 -8.67 -16.90
N LYS A 91 -3.69 -9.07 -16.56
CA LYS A 91 -4.00 -9.98 -15.44
C LYS A 91 -3.56 -11.39 -15.79
N GLY A 92 -2.28 -11.67 -15.58
CA GLY A 92 -1.77 -13.03 -15.71
C GLY A 92 -2.18 -13.88 -14.52
N GLU A 93 -3.15 -14.79 -14.68
CA GLU A 93 -3.29 -15.92 -13.77
C GLU A 93 -2.33 -17.02 -14.23
N MET A 94 -1.58 -17.59 -13.29
CA MET A 94 -0.78 -18.78 -13.59
C MET A 94 -1.70 -19.93 -13.86
N SER A 95 -1.74 -20.42 -15.12
CA SER A 95 -2.49 -21.62 -15.45
C SER A 95 -1.89 -22.86 -14.76
N LEU A 96 -2.68 -23.91 -14.63
CA LEU A 96 -2.17 -25.21 -14.11
C LEU A 96 -1.03 -25.74 -14.96
N LEU A 97 -1.04 -25.44 -16.28
CA LEU A 97 0.03 -25.81 -17.21
C LEU A 97 1.31 -25.00 -16.96
N ASP A 98 1.22 -23.72 -16.64
CA ASP A 98 2.38 -22.90 -16.25
C ASP A 98 3.01 -23.39 -14.95
N LYS A 99 2.17 -23.81 -13.98
CA LYS A 99 2.61 -24.38 -12.70
C LYS A 99 3.26 -25.76 -12.89
N ALA A 100 2.72 -26.58 -13.79
CA ALA A 100 3.30 -27.87 -14.16
C ALA A 100 4.59 -27.71 -14.99
N GLY A 101 4.66 -26.69 -15.85
CA GLY A 101 5.86 -26.32 -16.60
C GLY A 101 7.02 -25.95 -15.69
N ASP A 102 6.77 -25.18 -14.62
CA ASP A 102 7.80 -24.83 -13.64
C ASP A 102 8.41 -26.05 -12.94
N VAL A 103 7.63 -27.11 -12.73
CA VAL A 103 8.13 -28.37 -12.17
C VAL A 103 8.96 -29.17 -13.21
N LEU A 104 8.54 -29.16 -14.46
CA LEU A 104 9.27 -29.80 -15.57
C LEU A 104 10.55 -29.04 -15.92
N ASP A 105 10.52 -27.71 -15.93
CA ASP A 105 11.68 -26.84 -16.15
C ASP A 105 12.70 -26.97 -15.00
N ALA A 106 12.25 -27.19 -13.76
CA ALA A 106 13.13 -27.46 -12.63
C ALA A 106 13.83 -28.82 -12.72
N LEU A 107 13.22 -29.79 -13.41
CA LEU A 107 13.79 -31.13 -13.63
C LEU A 107 14.68 -31.20 -14.88
N SER A 108 14.58 -30.21 -15.78
CA SER A 108 15.15 -30.28 -17.13
C SER A 108 16.55 -29.68 -17.32
N PRO A 109 17.05 -28.71 -16.56
CA PRO A 109 18.29 -28.01 -16.93
C PRO A 109 19.56 -28.83 -16.83
N ALA A 110 19.58 -29.80 -15.91
CA ALA A 110 20.78 -30.62 -15.68
C ALA A 110 20.99 -31.68 -16.74
N ILE A 111 19.93 -32.03 -17.52
CA ILE A 111 19.96 -33.12 -18.49
C ILE A 111 20.21 -32.62 -19.92
N VAL A 112 19.84 -31.35 -20.22
CA VAL A 112 19.73 -30.89 -21.60
C VAL A 112 21.01 -30.23 -22.14
N ASN A 113 21.80 -29.56 -21.31
CA ASN A 113 23.10 -29.01 -21.79
C ASN A 113 24.04 -28.58 -20.65
N PRO A 114 25.02 -29.43 -20.24
CA PRO A 114 25.98 -29.09 -19.21
C PRO A 114 26.95 -27.95 -19.60
N PHE A 115 26.91 -27.50 -20.85
CA PHE A 115 27.75 -26.42 -21.39
C PHE A 115 26.96 -25.17 -21.79
N ALA A 116 25.65 -25.08 -21.46
CA ALA A 116 24.90 -23.85 -21.69
C ALA A 116 25.49 -22.71 -20.86
N GLU A 117 25.76 -21.58 -21.49
CA GLU A 117 26.20 -20.39 -20.79
C GLU A 117 25.09 -19.96 -19.80
N VAL A 118 25.46 -19.89 -18.53
CA VAL A 118 24.57 -19.43 -17.47
C VAL A 118 24.23 -17.96 -17.76
N LYS A 119 22.96 -17.69 -17.99
CA LYS A 119 22.46 -16.34 -18.22
C LYS A 119 22.77 -15.43 -17.03
N SER A 120 23.12 -14.19 -17.27
CA SER A 120 23.32 -13.21 -16.18
C SER A 120 21.98 -12.87 -15.54
N VAL A 121 22.01 -12.68 -14.22
CA VAL A 121 20.85 -12.23 -13.46
C VAL A 121 20.56 -10.73 -13.67
N GLU A 122 21.52 -10.00 -14.24
CA GLU A 122 21.43 -8.53 -14.44
C GLU A 122 20.21 -8.14 -15.26
N ASP A 123 19.94 -8.86 -16.37
CA ASP A 123 18.80 -8.57 -17.26
C ASP A 123 17.46 -8.71 -16.54
N ASP A 124 17.33 -9.75 -15.67
CA ASP A 124 16.10 -9.99 -14.91
C ASP A 124 15.89 -8.91 -13.81
N VAL A 125 16.99 -8.48 -13.18
CA VAL A 125 17.00 -7.41 -12.19
C VAL A 125 16.68 -6.07 -12.83
N GLU A 126 17.23 -5.77 -14.02
CA GLU A 126 16.95 -4.54 -14.75
C GLU A 126 15.50 -4.46 -15.22
N ALA A 127 14.96 -5.55 -15.75
CA ALA A 127 13.54 -5.64 -16.12
C ALA A 127 12.62 -5.43 -14.91
N PHE A 128 12.96 -5.99 -13.75
CA PHE A 128 12.22 -5.78 -12.51
C PHE A 128 12.28 -4.32 -12.04
N LYS A 129 13.47 -3.71 -12.08
CA LYS A 129 13.71 -2.32 -11.72
C LYS A 129 12.91 -1.37 -12.62
N ASP A 130 12.96 -1.58 -13.92
CA ASP A 130 12.25 -0.72 -14.91
C ASP A 130 10.73 -0.78 -14.71
N LEU A 131 10.18 -1.95 -14.38
CA LEU A 131 8.76 -2.11 -14.14
C LEU A 131 8.28 -1.51 -12.82
N THR A 132 9.14 -1.44 -11.80
CA THR A 132 8.74 -1.05 -10.45
C THR A 132 9.12 0.39 -10.09
N ILE A 133 10.35 0.83 -10.43
CA ILE A 133 10.87 2.17 -10.14
C ILE A 133 10.94 3.01 -11.41
N GLY A 134 10.95 2.37 -12.60
CA GLY A 134 11.11 3.05 -13.86
C GLY A 134 10.17 4.26 -14.00
N TYR A 135 10.73 5.38 -14.44
CA TYR A 135 9.96 6.59 -14.68
C TYR A 135 9.15 6.47 -15.97
N ASN A 136 7.85 6.63 -15.88
CA ASN A 136 6.98 6.65 -17.05
C ASN A 136 6.88 8.08 -17.60
N GLY A 137 7.44 8.32 -18.80
CA GLY A 137 7.44 9.63 -19.45
C GLY A 137 6.06 10.21 -19.78
N THR A 138 5.03 9.35 -19.91
CA THR A 138 3.66 9.79 -20.19
C THR A 138 2.90 10.23 -18.95
N THR A 139 3.11 9.55 -17.83
CA THR A 139 2.43 9.85 -16.57
C THR A 139 3.25 10.70 -15.62
N HIS A 140 4.51 10.93 -15.94
CA HIS A 140 5.51 11.64 -15.12
C HIS A 140 5.63 11.08 -13.69
N GLN A 141 5.44 9.78 -13.53
CA GLN A 141 5.43 9.09 -12.23
C GLN A 141 6.05 7.70 -12.35
N THR A 142 6.42 7.14 -11.18
CA THR A 142 6.73 5.72 -11.06
C THR A 142 5.44 4.90 -11.04
N ALA A 143 5.53 3.63 -11.38
CA ALA A 143 4.38 2.72 -11.42
C ALA A 143 3.66 2.60 -10.06
N TYR A 144 2.34 2.36 -10.11
CA TYR A 144 1.55 1.89 -8.99
C TYR A 144 1.58 0.37 -8.97
N LEU A 145 1.73 -0.20 -7.79
CA LEU A 145 1.94 -1.62 -7.61
C LEU A 145 0.86 -2.22 -6.71
N GLN A 146 0.40 -3.41 -7.05
CA GLN A 146 -0.44 -4.22 -6.16
C GLN A 146 0.24 -5.55 -5.92
N ILE A 147 0.60 -5.82 -4.68
CA ILE A 147 1.22 -7.07 -4.25
C ILE A 147 0.13 -8.01 -3.78
N LEU A 148 0.15 -9.24 -4.30
CA LEU A 148 -0.82 -10.29 -4.01
C LEU A 148 -0.07 -11.58 -3.65
N TRP A 149 -0.35 -12.11 -2.45
CA TRP A 149 0.24 -13.36 -1.99
C TRP A 149 -0.68 -14.08 -1.02
N GLY A 150 -1.33 -15.15 -1.47
CA GLY A 150 -2.39 -15.78 -0.70
C GLY A 150 -3.50 -14.81 -0.31
N GLY A 151 -3.74 -14.63 0.98
CA GLY A 151 -4.68 -13.62 1.50
C GLY A 151 -4.12 -12.21 1.64
N PHE A 152 -2.80 -12.02 1.44
CA PHE A 152 -2.16 -10.71 1.54
C PHE A 152 -2.38 -9.89 0.27
N LYS A 153 -2.88 -8.67 0.43
CA LYS A 153 -3.10 -7.72 -0.66
C LYS A 153 -2.66 -6.33 -0.22
N LEU A 154 -1.69 -5.76 -0.93
CA LEU A 154 -1.16 -4.44 -0.65
C LEU A 154 -1.15 -3.58 -1.91
N GLN A 155 -1.79 -2.42 -1.86
CA GLN A 155 -1.69 -1.37 -2.87
C GLN A 155 -0.60 -0.39 -2.45
N CYS A 156 0.45 -0.26 -3.25
CA CYS A 156 1.66 0.44 -2.83
C CYS A 156 2.42 1.06 -4.00
N ARG A 157 3.45 1.80 -3.65
CA ARG A 157 4.53 2.22 -4.57
C ARG A 157 5.85 1.80 -3.97
N MET A 158 6.83 1.52 -4.83
CA MET A 158 8.17 1.23 -4.35
C MET A 158 8.84 2.51 -3.83
N LYS A 159 9.38 2.43 -2.60
CA LYS A 159 10.10 3.51 -1.93
C LYS A 159 11.60 3.42 -2.16
N SER A 160 12.16 2.22 -1.96
CA SER A 160 13.58 1.94 -2.18
C SER A 160 13.80 0.50 -2.60
N MET A 161 14.92 0.27 -3.25
CA MET A 161 15.40 -1.03 -3.70
C MET A 161 16.91 -1.08 -3.49
N ASP A 162 17.37 -2.05 -2.70
CA ASP A 162 18.78 -2.33 -2.49
C ASP A 162 19.10 -3.66 -3.16
N ILE A 163 20.10 -3.68 -4.04
CA ILE A 163 20.49 -4.85 -4.83
C ILE A 163 21.88 -5.31 -4.39
N GLU A 164 21.98 -6.57 -3.98
CA GLU A 164 23.22 -7.23 -3.59
C GLU A 164 23.48 -8.42 -4.52
N TYR A 165 24.54 -8.37 -5.31
CA TYR A 165 24.98 -9.49 -6.13
C TYR A 165 25.89 -10.40 -5.32
N THR A 166 25.57 -11.72 -5.26
CA THR A 166 26.23 -12.63 -4.31
C THR A 166 27.01 -13.76 -4.94
N VAL A 167 26.61 -14.28 -6.08
CA VAL A 167 27.27 -15.40 -6.76
C VAL A 167 27.66 -14.97 -8.16
N PHE A 168 28.90 -15.25 -8.55
CA PHE A 168 29.46 -14.85 -9.85
C PHE A 168 29.92 -16.10 -10.62
N ASN A 169 29.80 -16.05 -11.94
CA ASN A 169 30.38 -17.06 -12.82
C ASN A 169 31.89 -16.84 -13.00
N LYS A 170 32.54 -17.77 -13.71
CA LYS A 170 33.98 -17.70 -14.03
C LYS A 170 34.39 -16.44 -14.83
N ASN A 171 33.43 -15.80 -15.49
CA ASN A 171 33.64 -14.59 -16.28
C ASN A 171 33.36 -13.30 -15.48
N GLY A 172 33.08 -13.40 -14.18
CA GLY A 172 32.77 -12.27 -13.30
C GLY A 172 31.35 -11.74 -13.43
N ARG A 173 30.46 -12.38 -14.21
CA ARG A 173 29.05 -12.00 -14.30
C ARG A 173 28.24 -12.55 -13.14
N PRO A 174 27.36 -11.77 -12.53
CA PRO A 174 26.54 -12.23 -11.42
C PRO A 174 25.49 -13.25 -11.88
N ILE A 175 25.34 -14.30 -11.08
CA ILE A 175 24.35 -15.38 -11.29
C ILE A 175 23.19 -15.23 -10.32
N ARG A 176 23.44 -14.69 -9.10
CA ARG A 176 22.42 -14.51 -8.07
C ARG A 176 22.45 -13.09 -7.52
N ALA A 177 21.24 -12.54 -7.35
CA ALA A 177 21.03 -11.26 -6.70
C ALA A 177 20.01 -11.39 -5.57
N LYS A 178 20.28 -10.71 -4.46
CA LYS A 178 19.31 -10.47 -3.39
C LYS A 178 18.85 -9.04 -3.51
N ILE A 179 17.52 -8.84 -3.53
CA ILE A 179 16.93 -7.53 -3.69
C ILE A 179 16.03 -7.24 -2.50
N LYS A 180 16.42 -6.25 -1.70
CA LYS A 180 15.60 -5.76 -0.60
C LYS A 180 14.75 -4.61 -1.10
N CYS A 181 13.44 -4.80 -1.11
CA CYS A 181 12.46 -3.84 -1.59
C CYS A 181 11.62 -3.29 -0.44
N VAL A 182 11.55 -1.97 -0.34
CA VAL A 182 10.65 -1.29 0.59
C VAL A 182 9.50 -0.69 -0.21
N PHE A 183 8.29 -1.09 0.12
CA PHE A 183 7.06 -0.60 -0.48
C PHE A 183 6.32 0.29 0.52
N LYS A 184 5.78 1.41 0.05
CA LYS A 184 4.95 2.30 0.86
C LYS A 184 3.50 2.18 0.39
N ALA A 185 2.59 1.84 1.30
CA ALA A 185 1.17 1.74 1.02
C ALA A 185 0.62 3.08 0.50
N THR A 186 -0.15 3.00 -0.58
CA THR A 186 -0.90 4.14 -1.12
C THR A 186 -2.34 4.02 -0.65
N ALA A 187 -2.77 4.91 0.26
CA ALA A 187 -4.19 5.02 0.59
C ALA A 187 -4.92 5.63 -0.61
N THR A 188 -5.96 4.96 -1.08
CA THR A 188 -6.86 5.56 -2.06
C THR A 188 -7.53 6.78 -1.43
N HIS A 189 -7.58 7.91 -2.13
CA HIS A 189 -8.17 9.16 -1.64
C HIS A 189 -9.58 8.96 -1.03
N GLN A 190 -10.36 8.04 -1.56
CA GLN A 190 -11.68 7.67 -1.03
C GLN A 190 -11.64 7.04 0.37
N ILE A 191 -10.60 6.23 0.66
CA ILE A 191 -10.43 5.62 1.99
C ILE A 191 -9.95 6.68 2.99
N MET A 192 -9.06 7.59 2.58
CA MET A 192 -8.61 8.71 3.43
C MET A 192 -9.78 9.64 3.77
N VAL A 193 -10.59 10.03 2.80
CA VAL A 193 -11.78 10.86 3.01
C VAL A 193 -12.80 10.14 3.90
N ALA A 194 -13.03 8.84 3.69
CA ALA A 194 -13.94 8.05 4.54
C ALA A 194 -13.43 7.88 5.98
N GLN A 195 -12.12 7.83 6.17
CA GLN A 195 -11.50 7.80 7.51
C GLN A 195 -11.52 9.17 8.19
N GLN A 196 -11.33 10.25 7.43
CA GLN A 196 -11.38 11.63 7.93
C GLN A 196 -12.81 12.09 8.22
N ASN A 197 -13.81 11.57 7.50
CA ASN A 197 -15.23 11.89 7.73
C ASN A 197 -15.83 11.20 8.97
N LYS A 198 -15.06 10.37 9.67
CA LYS A 198 -15.49 9.82 10.94
C LYS A 198 -15.23 10.83 12.06
N THR A 199 -16.27 11.62 12.37
CA THR A 199 -16.42 12.33 13.64
C THR A 199 -15.20 13.17 14.05
N SER A 200 -14.74 14.09 13.19
CA SER A 200 -13.80 15.09 13.67
C SER A 200 -14.59 16.29 14.20
N PRO A 201 -14.51 16.63 15.49
CA PRO A 201 -15.07 17.87 16.03
C PRO A 201 -14.39 19.13 15.44
N ASP A 202 -13.28 18.94 14.71
CA ASP A 202 -12.54 20.02 14.04
C ASP A 202 -13.15 20.45 12.70
N LEU A 203 -14.19 19.77 12.21
CA LEU A 203 -14.90 20.14 10.98
C LEU A 203 -16.20 20.86 11.30
N THR A 204 -16.53 21.87 10.49
CA THR A 204 -17.86 22.49 10.56
C THR A 204 -18.90 21.48 10.05
N HIS A 205 -19.79 21.04 10.93
CA HIS A 205 -20.90 20.17 10.59
C HIS A 205 -22.14 20.99 10.28
N LEU A 206 -22.78 20.73 9.13
CA LEU A 206 -24.07 21.29 8.80
C LEU A 206 -25.14 20.22 9.07
N ARG A 207 -26.13 20.53 9.92
CA ARG A 207 -27.22 19.63 10.28
C ARG A 207 -28.57 20.31 10.05
N THR A 208 -29.47 19.58 9.45
CA THR A 208 -30.87 20.02 9.32
C THR A 208 -31.66 19.57 10.53
N VAL A 209 -32.35 20.48 11.17
CA VAL A 209 -33.18 20.19 12.35
C VAL A 209 -34.36 19.33 11.98
N THR A 210 -34.51 18.21 12.69
CA THR A 210 -35.67 17.31 12.57
C THR A 210 -36.69 17.55 13.70
N MET A 211 -37.88 16.93 13.57
CA MET A 211 -38.91 17.05 14.59
C MET A 211 -38.37 16.49 15.95
N ASN A 212 -38.54 17.26 17.03
CA ASN A 212 -38.08 16.99 18.39
C ASN A 212 -36.56 17.14 18.62
N ASP A 213 -35.76 17.64 17.69
CA ASP A 213 -34.37 17.96 17.95
C ASP A 213 -34.24 19.08 18.97
N LYS A 214 -33.22 18.95 19.83
CA LYS A 214 -32.80 19.98 20.78
C LYS A 214 -31.35 20.33 20.52
N LEU A 215 -31.01 21.61 20.50
CA LEU A 215 -29.67 22.08 20.17
C LEU A 215 -28.60 21.46 21.09
N ALA A 216 -28.90 21.27 22.38
CA ALA A 216 -27.98 20.65 23.32
C ALA A 216 -27.67 19.17 23.00
N LEU A 217 -28.69 18.40 22.56
CA LEU A 217 -28.51 17.01 22.13
C LEU A 217 -27.74 16.91 20.80
N MET A 218 -27.99 17.86 19.91
CA MET A 218 -27.24 17.92 18.65
C MET A 218 -25.76 18.26 18.91
N ALA A 219 -25.48 19.16 19.85
CA ALA A 219 -24.12 19.50 20.29
C ALA A 219 -23.43 18.29 20.97
N GLU A 220 -24.15 17.55 21.83
CA GLU A 220 -23.64 16.33 22.44
C GLU A 220 -23.26 15.26 21.41
N ASN A 221 -24.09 15.06 20.39
CA ASN A 221 -23.84 14.09 19.34
C ASN A 221 -22.62 14.44 18.44
N ILE A 222 -22.26 15.72 18.33
CA ILE A 222 -21.16 16.18 17.47
C ILE A 222 -19.87 16.38 18.27
N TYR A 223 -19.98 16.97 19.47
CA TYR A 223 -18.84 17.38 20.28
C TYR A 223 -18.61 16.50 21.51
N GLU A 224 -19.47 15.50 21.74
CA GLU A 224 -19.48 14.65 22.94
C GLU A 224 -19.67 15.47 24.24
N ASN A 225 -20.10 16.71 24.12
CA ASN A 225 -20.33 17.62 25.25
C ASN A 225 -21.49 18.56 24.94
N PRO A 226 -22.60 18.47 25.71
CA PRO A 226 -23.79 19.30 25.47
C PRO A 226 -23.56 20.80 25.76
N SER A 227 -22.52 21.18 26.54
CA SER A 227 -22.27 22.57 26.93
C SER A 227 -21.99 23.50 25.76
N TYR A 228 -21.52 22.99 24.62
CA TYR A 228 -21.22 23.77 23.41
C TYR A 228 -22.46 24.30 22.68
N TYR A 229 -23.69 23.98 23.15
CA TYR A 229 -24.91 24.48 22.52
C TYR A 229 -24.97 26.01 22.51
N ILE A 230 -24.33 26.69 23.46
CA ILE A 230 -24.29 28.14 23.55
C ILE A 230 -23.45 28.72 22.39
N ASP A 231 -22.27 28.17 22.16
CA ASP A 231 -21.35 28.60 21.10
C ASP A 231 -21.98 28.33 19.72
N VAL A 232 -22.66 27.22 19.58
CA VAL A 232 -23.41 26.89 18.36
C VAL A 232 -24.57 27.88 18.14
N ALA A 233 -25.33 28.21 19.17
CA ALA A 233 -26.40 29.19 19.07
C ALA A 233 -25.89 30.57 18.67
N GLN A 234 -24.75 30.98 19.24
CA GLN A 234 -24.10 32.26 18.94
C GLN A 234 -23.59 32.32 17.51
N THR A 235 -22.92 31.27 17.05
CA THR A 235 -22.40 31.18 15.67
C THR A 235 -23.53 31.20 14.62
N ASN A 236 -24.67 30.58 14.92
CA ASN A 236 -25.84 30.59 14.04
C ASN A 236 -26.79 31.75 14.26
N GLN A 237 -26.43 32.72 15.14
CA GLN A 237 -27.24 33.91 15.45
C GLN A 237 -28.69 33.58 15.87
N LEU A 238 -28.85 32.46 16.61
CA LEU A 238 -30.16 32.02 17.06
C LEU A 238 -30.68 32.96 18.18
N LEU A 239 -31.90 33.48 18.01
CA LEU A 239 -32.55 34.30 19.04
C LEU A 239 -32.92 33.46 20.28
N SER A 240 -33.13 32.17 20.12
CA SER A 240 -33.40 31.24 21.22
C SER A 240 -32.86 29.85 20.91
N PHE A 241 -32.05 29.29 21.81
CA PHE A 241 -31.53 27.91 21.70
C PHE A 241 -32.59 26.85 22.04
N ARG A 242 -33.69 27.23 22.67
CA ARG A 242 -34.78 26.34 23.06
C ARG A 242 -35.80 26.11 21.97
N LYS A 243 -35.92 27.05 21.02
CA LYS A 243 -36.90 27.00 19.94
C LYS A 243 -36.15 27.07 18.60
N ILE A 244 -35.83 25.90 18.07
CA ILE A 244 -35.25 25.71 16.72
C ILE A 244 -36.35 25.22 15.79
N GLU A 245 -36.36 25.69 14.55
CA GLU A 245 -37.41 25.37 13.57
C GLU A 245 -37.01 24.08 12.80
N THR A 246 -37.99 23.16 12.66
CA THR A 246 -37.79 21.97 11.85
C THR A 246 -37.52 22.34 10.40
N GLY A 247 -36.46 21.75 9.80
CA GLY A 247 -36.00 22.07 8.46
C GLY A 247 -34.93 23.17 8.43
N GLN A 248 -34.65 23.86 9.53
CA GLN A 248 -33.56 24.83 9.62
C GLN A 248 -32.18 24.12 9.56
N ASN A 249 -31.24 24.71 8.80
CA ASN A 249 -29.87 24.24 8.78
C ASN A 249 -29.06 24.96 9.87
N ILE A 250 -28.44 24.19 10.75
CA ILE A 250 -27.57 24.69 11.82
C ILE A 250 -26.15 24.27 11.53
N SER A 251 -25.24 25.23 11.60
CA SER A 251 -23.79 25.05 11.45
C SER A 251 -23.16 24.84 12.81
N PHE A 252 -22.42 23.76 12.95
CA PHE A 252 -21.63 23.43 14.13
C PHE A 252 -20.16 23.68 13.81
N PRO A 253 -19.58 24.81 14.30
CA PRO A 253 -18.20 25.17 14.00
C PRO A 253 -17.20 24.24 14.70
N PRO A 254 -15.93 24.18 14.23
CA PRO A 254 -14.89 23.46 14.94
C PRO A 254 -14.63 24.06 16.33
N ILE A 255 -14.39 23.20 17.30
CA ILE A 255 -14.00 23.60 18.66
C ILE A 255 -12.51 23.96 18.62
N LYS A 256 -12.16 25.12 19.13
CA LYS A 256 -10.77 25.57 19.31
C LYS A 256 -10.25 25.18 20.68
#